data_9b16c5e6d616b433e589231d6e8601f5
#
_entry.id   9b16c5e6d616b433e589231d6e8601f5
#
_cell.length_a   1.000
_cell.length_b   1.000
_cell.length_c   1.000
_cell.angle_alpha   90.00
_cell.angle_beta   90.00
_cell.angle_gamma   90.00
#
_symmetry.space_group_name_H-M   'P 1'
#
loop_
_entity.id
_entity.type
_entity.pdbx_description
1 polymer ?
#
loop_
_entity_poly.entity_id
_entity_poly.type
_entity_poly.pdbx_seq_one_letter_code
_entity_poly.pdbx_strand_id
1 'polypeptide(L)'
;MAPDPLLVVVLGPTASGKTALSLVLAERFHGEIVNCDSVAMYREFEIGTAKPSASERTRVPHHMLDFVAPSGLITAGEYARQAREVLSQVKARGAVPIVAGGTGLYLRALLDGLFAGPQRSEELRDRLRERAEEKGAGYLHRVLRRLDSAAAGKIHANDTPKLLRAIEVCLASRTKMSEMWTKGRDPLRGFRIVRLGLDPDRQALYDRINQRATRMFDGGLVEETRGLLEKYGESARPLAALGYKQAVALIRGELDRKSALQAAQQAHRNYAKRQMTWFRREPDVVWLSGFGDDPKVQNEAIQKLAACRTAGG
;
A
#
# COMPACT_ATOMS: atom_id res chain seq x y z
N MET A 1 25.30 19.32 15.49
CA MET A 1 23.87 18.92 15.47
C MET A 1 23.82 17.41 15.63
N ALA A 2 22.95 16.90 16.51
CA ALA A 2 22.77 15.45 16.61
C ALA A 2 22.33 14.90 15.23
N PRO A 3 22.80 13.70 14.83
CA PRO A 3 22.42 13.11 13.57
C PRO A 3 20.91 12.81 13.52
N ASP A 4 20.33 12.91 12.34
CA ASP A 4 18.91 12.57 12.16
C ASP A 4 18.63 11.13 12.61
N PRO A 5 17.55 10.90 13.38
CA PRO A 5 17.18 9.55 13.82
C PRO A 5 16.85 8.63 12.67
N LEU A 6 17.08 7.35 12.89
CA LEU A 6 16.86 6.31 11.89
C LEU A 6 15.37 6.11 11.65
N LEU A 7 14.99 6.01 10.36
CA LEU A 7 13.71 5.47 9.88
C LEU A 7 14.01 4.26 9.00
N VAL A 8 13.48 3.11 9.38
CA VAL A 8 13.62 1.88 8.57
C VAL A 8 12.39 1.68 7.71
N VAL A 9 12.58 1.34 6.43
CA VAL A 9 11.49 1.01 5.51
C VAL A 9 11.69 -0.40 5.00
N VAL A 10 10.75 -1.30 5.27
CA VAL A 10 10.77 -2.70 4.82
C VAL A 10 9.85 -2.86 3.62
N LEU A 11 10.46 -3.09 2.46
CA LEU A 11 9.82 -3.23 1.16
C LEU A 11 9.79 -4.70 0.73
N GLY A 12 8.89 -5.02 -0.18
CA GLY A 12 8.85 -6.33 -0.82
C GLY A 12 7.44 -6.72 -1.24
N PRO A 13 7.31 -7.75 -2.08
CA PRO A 13 6.02 -8.22 -2.57
C PRO A 13 5.18 -8.84 -1.45
N THR A 14 3.89 -9.02 -1.70
CA THR A 14 3.05 -9.82 -0.79
C THR A 14 3.63 -11.21 -0.61
N ALA A 15 3.49 -11.79 0.57
CA ALA A 15 4.04 -13.09 0.97
C ALA A 15 5.59 -13.19 1.04
N SER A 16 6.34 -12.07 0.95
CA SER A 16 7.81 -12.08 1.06
C SER A 16 8.34 -12.14 2.51
N GLY A 17 7.49 -12.12 3.54
CA GLY A 17 7.95 -12.16 4.94
C GLY A 17 8.23 -10.79 5.56
N LYS A 18 7.72 -9.69 5.00
CA LYS A 18 7.92 -8.32 5.55
C LYS A 18 7.56 -8.22 7.03
N THR A 19 6.43 -8.78 7.45
CA THR A 19 5.97 -8.76 8.84
C THR A 19 7.00 -9.41 9.76
N ALA A 20 7.46 -10.62 9.42
CA ALA A 20 8.45 -11.33 10.22
C ALA A 20 9.77 -10.53 10.35
N LEU A 21 10.28 -10.00 9.24
CA LEU A 21 11.48 -9.17 9.27
C LEU A 21 11.27 -7.91 10.12
N SER A 22 10.14 -7.22 9.96
CA SER A 22 9.84 -5.99 10.70
C SER A 22 9.75 -6.23 12.20
N LEU A 23 9.17 -7.36 12.64
CA LEU A 23 9.10 -7.74 14.04
C LEU A 23 10.51 -7.97 14.64
N VAL A 24 11.33 -8.76 13.97
CA VAL A 24 12.72 -9.02 14.42
C VAL A 24 13.52 -7.72 14.52
N LEU A 25 13.38 -6.83 13.54
CA LEU A 25 14.07 -5.54 13.56
C LEU A 25 13.54 -4.65 14.67
N ALA A 26 12.22 -4.63 14.90
CA ALA A 26 11.62 -3.83 15.97
C ALA A 26 12.07 -4.31 17.34
N GLU A 27 12.09 -5.61 17.59
CA GLU A 27 12.61 -6.17 18.86
C GLU A 27 14.09 -5.87 19.06
N ARG A 28 14.90 -6.00 18.01
CA ARG A 28 16.36 -5.80 18.09
C ARG A 28 16.77 -4.35 18.27
N PHE A 29 16.02 -3.40 17.71
CA PHE A 29 16.40 -1.99 17.68
C PHE A 29 15.47 -1.09 18.52
N HIS A 30 14.61 -1.65 19.37
CA HIS A 30 13.59 -0.92 20.14
C HIS A 30 12.71 -0.07 19.23
N GLY A 31 12.16 -0.71 18.21
CA GLY A 31 11.36 -0.06 17.20
C GLY A 31 9.87 -0.26 17.37
N GLU A 32 9.10 0.54 16.64
CA GLU A 32 7.65 0.44 16.52
C GLU A 32 7.28 0.36 15.03
N ILE A 33 6.31 -0.50 14.68
CA ILE A 33 5.94 -0.76 13.28
C ILE A 33 4.81 0.18 12.86
N VAL A 34 5.01 0.85 11.71
CA VAL A 34 4.00 1.69 11.05
C VAL A 34 3.54 1.01 9.77
N ASN A 35 2.28 0.61 9.75
CA ASN A 35 1.72 -0.11 8.60
C ASN A 35 1.63 0.79 7.36
N CYS A 36 2.06 0.26 6.21
CA CYS A 36 1.96 0.88 4.89
C CYS A 36 1.22 -0.04 3.88
N ASP A 37 0.16 -0.70 4.35
CA ASP A 37 -0.74 -1.48 3.51
C ASP A 37 -2.13 -0.85 3.55
N SER A 38 -2.68 -0.51 2.38
CA SER A 38 -3.92 0.24 2.24
C SER A 38 -5.18 -0.54 2.62
N VAL A 39 -5.10 -1.85 2.77
CA VAL A 39 -6.26 -2.68 3.16
C VAL A 39 -6.21 -3.03 4.64
N ALA A 40 -5.03 -3.25 5.21
CA ALA A 40 -4.86 -3.54 6.63
C ALA A 40 -5.26 -2.38 7.57
N MET A 41 -5.52 -1.20 7.04
CA MET A 41 -6.01 -0.04 7.79
C MET A 41 -7.49 -0.14 8.18
N TYR A 42 -8.27 -0.94 7.44
CA TYR A 42 -9.71 -1.06 7.67
C TYR A 42 -10.02 -2.02 8.81
N ARG A 43 -10.90 -1.60 9.70
CA ARG A 43 -11.41 -2.45 10.78
C ARG A 43 -12.17 -3.65 10.23
N GLU A 44 -12.15 -4.77 10.95
CA GLU A 44 -12.94 -5.98 10.68
C GLU A 44 -12.54 -6.77 9.41
N PHE A 45 -11.57 -6.31 8.64
CA PHE A 45 -11.01 -7.01 7.50
C PHE A 45 -9.71 -7.72 7.94
N GLU A 46 -9.82 -8.95 8.42
CA GLU A 46 -8.71 -9.66 9.10
C GLU A 46 -8.03 -10.70 8.18
N ILE A 47 -8.80 -11.70 7.73
CA ILE A 47 -8.25 -12.87 7.02
C ILE A 47 -7.65 -12.46 5.67
N GLY A 48 -8.41 -11.76 4.85
CA GLY A 48 -7.97 -11.37 3.50
C GLY A 48 -6.87 -10.32 3.48
N THR A 49 -6.65 -9.60 4.58
CA THR A 49 -5.57 -8.61 4.72
C THR A 49 -4.29 -9.22 5.28
N ALA A 50 -4.40 -10.39 5.95
CA ALA A 50 -3.32 -11.03 6.70
C ALA A 50 -2.60 -10.04 7.62
N LYS A 51 -3.35 -9.31 8.42
CA LYS A 51 -2.83 -8.44 9.47
C LYS A 51 -1.94 -9.21 10.45
N PRO A 52 -1.06 -8.51 11.15
CA PRO A 52 -0.34 -9.10 12.28
C PRO A 52 -1.32 -9.68 13.31
N SER A 53 -1.02 -10.88 13.80
CA SER A 53 -1.79 -11.55 14.84
C SER A 53 -1.79 -10.77 16.16
N ALA A 54 -2.72 -11.07 17.05
CA ALA A 54 -2.76 -10.46 18.39
C ALA A 54 -1.44 -10.66 19.15
N SER A 55 -0.82 -11.86 19.04
CA SER A 55 0.47 -12.15 19.67
C SER A 55 1.61 -11.31 19.08
N GLU A 56 1.64 -11.08 17.77
CA GLU A 56 2.63 -10.21 17.13
C GLU A 56 2.44 -8.75 17.54
N ARG A 57 1.20 -8.28 17.68
CA ARG A 57 0.88 -6.92 18.13
C ARG A 57 1.20 -6.69 19.61
N THR A 58 1.18 -7.72 20.44
CA THR A 58 1.59 -7.64 21.85
C THR A 58 3.10 -7.53 22.00
N ARG A 59 3.88 -8.18 21.10
CA ARG A 59 5.35 -8.15 21.12
C ARG A 59 5.93 -6.79 20.74
N VAL A 60 5.32 -6.12 19.78
CA VAL A 60 5.78 -4.85 19.21
C VAL A 60 4.59 -3.93 18.96
N PRO A 61 4.67 -2.64 19.35
CA PRO A 61 3.62 -1.68 18.99
C PRO A 61 3.45 -1.54 17.47
N HIS A 62 2.19 -1.63 17.02
CA HIS A 62 1.82 -1.44 15.62
C HIS A 62 0.89 -0.25 15.47
N HIS A 63 1.20 0.60 14.50
CA HIS A 63 0.43 1.80 14.18
C HIS A 63 -0.19 1.71 12.80
N MET A 64 -1.20 2.51 12.54
CA MET A 64 -1.90 2.59 11.25
C MET A 64 -2.57 1.27 10.85
N LEU A 65 -3.05 0.50 11.83
CA LEU A 65 -3.93 -0.66 11.66
C LEU A 65 -5.30 -0.35 12.24
N ASP A 66 -6.36 -0.91 11.68
CA ASP A 66 -7.72 -0.91 12.24
C ASP A 66 -8.29 0.47 12.62
N PHE A 67 -7.92 1.53 11.92
CA PHE A 67 -8.38 2.88 12.24
C PHE A 67 -9.41 3.45 11.26
N VAL A 68 -9.55 2.85 10.07
CA VAL A 68 -10.52 3.27 9.05
C VAL A 68 -11.78 2.42 9.14
N ALA A 69 -12.96 3.04 9.15
CA ALA A 69 -14.23 2.32 9.05
C ALA A 69 -14.37 1.67 7.66
N PRO A 70 -15.06 0.51 7.52
CA PRO A 70 -15.23 -0.18 6.24
C PRO A 70 -15.82 0.67 5.11
N SER A 71 -16.73 1.58 5.43
CA SER A 71 -17.31 2.56 4.50
C SER A 71 -16.41 3.80 4.27
N GLY A 72 -15.38 3.98 5.09
CA GLY A 72 -14.48 5.12 5.03
C GLY A 72 -13.58 5.11 3.79
N LEU A 73 -13.05 6.26 3.49
CA LEU A 73 -12.03 6.44 2.47
C LEU A 73 -10.80 7.08 3.10
N ILE A 74 -9.64 6.50 2.87
CA ILE A 74 -8.36 7.14 3.15
C ILE A 74 -7.60 7.33 1.83
N THR A 75 -7.16 8.55 1.58
CA THR A 75 -6.32 8.87 0.43
C THR A 75 -4.85 8.71 0.77
N ALA A 76 -3.98 8.59 -0.24
CA ALA A 76 -2.54 8.52 -0.01
C ALA A 76 -1.98 9.78 0.69
N GLY A 77 -2.60 10.95 0.45
CA GLY A 77 -2.24 12.19 1.14
C GLY A 77 -2.62 12.19 2.61
N GLU A 78 -3.82 11.73 2.94
CA GLU A 78 -4.27 11.59 4.34
C GLU A 78 -3.46 10.55 5.09
N TYR A 79 -3.19 9.40 4.45
CA TYR A 79 -2.27 8.42 5.01
C TYR A 79 -0.91 9.04 5.34
N ALA A 80 -0.31 9.74 4.38
CA ALA A 80 1.01 10.34 4.57
C ALA A 80 1.03 11.34 5.72
N ARG A 81 -0.01 12.19 5.84
CA ARG A 81 -0.13 13.14 6.94
C ARG A 81 -0.18 12.43 8.30
N GLN A 82 -1.10 11.48 8.46
CA GLN A 82 -1.27 10.74 9.71
C GLN A 82 -0.03 9.89 10.04
N ALA A 83 0.54 9.21 9.05
CA ALA A 83 1.74 8.42 9.25
C ALA A 83 2.94 9.27 9.67
N ARG A 84 3.11 10.49 9.12
CA ARG A 84 4.16 11.44 9.56
C ARG A 84 3.98 11.88 11.00
N GLU A 85 2.76 12.09 11.46
CA GLU A 85 2.45 12.36 12.86
C GLU A 85 2.86 11.19 13.76
N VAL A 86 2.52 9.96 13.36
CA VAL A 86 2.94 8.73 14.06
C VAL A 86 4.48 8.60 14.09
N LEU A 87 5.17 8.81 12.95
CA LEU A 87 6.64 8.77 12.92
C LEU A 87 7.26 9.77 13.91
N SER A 88 6.69 10.98 13.99
CA SER A 88 7.15 12.00 14.93
C SER A 88 6.93 11.59 16.40
N GLN A 89 5.79 10.96 16.71
CA GLN A 89 5.50 10.45 18.04
C GLN A 89 6.42 9.29 18.44
N VAL A 90 6.68 8.35 17.51
CA VAL A 90 7.62 7.23 17.72
C VAL A 90 9.02 7.77 18.01
N LYS A 91 9.49 8.73 17.19
CA LYS A 91 10.75 9.45 17.39
C LYS A 91 10.82 10.11 18.78
N ALA A 92 9.77 10.82 19.20
CA ALA A 92 9.72 11.51 20.48
C ALA A 92 9.84 10.56 21.68
N ARG A 93 9.43 9.31 21.55
CA ARG A 93 9.62 8.24 22.56
C ARG A 93 11.02 7.60 22.52
N GLY A 94 11.89 8.03 21.60
CA GLY A 94 13.21 7.42 21.41
C GLY A 94 13.20 6.06 20.70
N ALA A 95 12.06 5.63 20.18
CA ALA A 95 11.94 4.39 19.44
C ALA A 95 12.29 4.57 17.95
N VAL A 96 12.68 3.47 17.29
CA VAL A 96 12.98 3.46 15.84
C VAL A 96 11.69 3.20 15.06
N PRO A 97 11.20 4.14 14.25
CA PRO A 97 10.05 3.86 13.40
C PRO A 97 10.44 2.92 12.26
N ILE A 98 9.62 1.88 12.07
CA ILE A 98 9.79 0.86 11.00
C ILE A 98 8.54 0.86 10.14
N VAL A 99 8.60 1.45 8.96
CA VAL A 99 7.51 1.44 7.99
C VAL A 99 7.52 0.14 7.21
N ALA A 100 6.46 -0.64 7.32
CA ALA A 100 6.33 -1.93 6.65
C ALA A 100 5.03 -2.04 5.86
N GLY A 101 5.10 -2.41 4.58
CA GLY A 101 3.91 -2.60 3.79
C GLY A 101 4.14 -2.78 2.31
N GLY A 102 3.03 -2.94 1.58
CA GLY A 102 3.05 -3.28 0.15
C GLY A 102 2.47 -2.20 -0.77
N THR A 103 2.01 -1.05 -0.24
CA THR A 103 1.33 -0.02 -1.03
C THR A 103 2.31 1.07 -1.45
N GLY A 104 2.94 0.91 -2.62
CA GLY A 104 3.99 1.81 -3.12
C GLY A 104 3.56 3.27 -3.23
N LEU A 105 2.28 3.55 -3.59
CA LEU A 105 1.78 4.93 -3.63
C LEU A 105 1.77 5.58 -2.24
N TYR A 106 1.39 4.81 -1.20
CA TYR A 106 1.36 5.30 0.17
C TYR A 106 2.77 5.57 0.70
N LEU A 107 3.69 4.65 0.40
CA LEU A 107 5.09 4.84 0.74
C LEU A 107 5.66 6.10 0.10
N ARG A 108 5.44 6.29 -1.20
CA ARG A 108 5.89 7.49 -1.92
C ARG A 108 5.26 8.75 -1.36
N ALA A 109 3.96 8.73 -1.04
CA ALA A 109 3.29 9.87 -0.41
C ALA A 109 3.90 10.22 0.95
N LEU A 110 4.27 9.20 1.73
CA LEU A 110 4.91 9.36 3.04
C LEU A 110 6.31 9.96 2.92
N LEU A 111 7.15 9.38 2.06
CA LEU A 111 8.58 9.73 1.98
C LEU A 111 8.84 10.95 1.11
N ASP A 112 8.31 10.96 -0.11
CA ASP A 112 8.56 12.01 -1.11
C ASP A 112 7.53 13.14 -1.04
N GLY A 113 6.40 12.90 -0.38
CA GLY A 113 5.24 13.78 -0.43
C GLY A 113 4.45 13.66 -1.74
N LEU A 114 3.36 14.35 -1.77
CA LEU A 114 2.54 14.58 -2.98
C LEU A 114 2.46 16.08 -3.24
N PHE A 115 2.18 16.46 -4.48
CA PHE A 115 1.88 17.86 -4.77
C PHE A 115 0.61 18.29 -4.02
N ALA A 116 0.57 19.53 -3.56
CA ALA A 116 -0.60 20.12 -2.93
C ALA A 116 -1.71 20.30 -3.98
N GLY A 117 -2.66 19.39 -4.01
CA GLY A 117 -3.79 19.42 -4.94
C GLY A 117 -5.13 19.47 -4.21
N PRO A 118 -6.24 19.78 -4.93
CA PRO A 118 -7.57 19.79 -4.35
C PRO A 118 -7.94 18.44 -3.76
N GLN A 119 -8.86 18.46 -2.79
CA GLN A 119 -9.42 17.24 -2.23
C GLN A 119 -10.14 16.42 -3.32
N ARG A 120 -10.22 15.12 -3.11
CA ARG A 120 -10.93 14.19 -3.98
C ARG A 120 -12.43 14.45 -3.87
N SER A 121 -13.12 14.62 -5.01
CA SER A 121 -14.57 14.71 -5.11
C SER A 121 -15.14 13.45 -5.75
N GLU A 122 -15.85 12.62 -4.97
CA GLU A 122 -16.51 11.43 -5.51
C GLU A 122 -17.61 11.82 -6.48
N GLU A 123 -18.42 12.85 -6.15
CA GLU A 123 -19.49 13.35 -7.02
C GLU A 123 -18.99 13.73 -8.41
N LEU A 124 -17.89 14.47 -8.50
CA LEU A 124 -17.28 14.81 -9.80
C LEU A 124 -16.81 13.56 -10.55
N ARG A 125 -16.22 12.61 -9.82
CA ARG A 125 -15.69 11.36 -10.43
C ARG A 125 -16.81 10.48 -10.94
N ASP A 126 -17.91 10.38 -10.23
CA ASP A 126 -19.07 9.57 -10.65
C ASP A 126 -19.69 10.18 -11.89
N ARG A 127 -19.94 11.50 -11.93
CA ARG A 127 -20.38 12.19 -13.14
C ARG A 127 -19.43 12.00 -14.33
N LEU A 128 -18.13 11.98 -14.09
CA LEU A 128 -17.15 11.74 -15.17
C LEU A 128 -17.17 10.30 -15.65
N ARG A 129 -17.43 9.32 -14.77
CA ARG A 129 -17.56 7.89 -15.13
C ARG A 129 -18.84 7.67 -15.96
N GLU A 130 -19.98 8.16 -15.50
CA GLU A 130 -21.25 8.10 -16.21
C GLU A 130 -21.12 8.66 -17.64
N ARG A 131 -20.52 9.85 -17.76
CA ARG A 131 -20.26 10.42 -19.09
C ARG A 131 -19.26 9.63 -19.91
N ALA A 132 -18.30 8.95 -19.29
CA ALA A 132 -17.36 8.10 -20.01
C ALA A 132 -18.05 6.83 -20.55
N GLU A 133 -19.00 6.28 -19.82
CA GLU A 133 -19.84 5.16 -20.26
C GLU A 133 -20.72 5.57 -21.44
N GLU A 134 -21.40 6.72 -21.35
CA GLU A 134 -22.24 7.25 -22.46
C GLU A 134 -21.44 7.61 -23.72
N LYS A 135 -20.27 8.25 -23.57
CA LYS A 135 -19.48 8.80 -24.70
C LYS A 135 -18.42 7.85 -25.23
N GLY A 136 -18.29 6.67 -24.61
CA GLY A 136 -17.41 5.58 -25.04
C GLY A 136 -15.93 5.82 -24.82
N ALA A 137 -15.15 4.86 -25.29
CA ALA A 137 -13.71 4.79 -25.06
C ALA A 137 -12.98 6.09 -25.44
N GLY A 138 -11.99 6.46 -24.62
CA GLY A 138 -11.16 7.65 -24.84
C GLY A 138 -11.81 8.98 -24.50
N TYR A 139 -13.06 9.01 -24.01
CA TYR A 139 -13.73 10.26 -23.64
C TYR A 139 -12.93 11.07 -22.61
N LEU A 140 -12.55 10.45 -21.49
CA LEU A 140 -11.77 11.13 -20.42
C LEU A 140 -10.44 11.68 -20.95
N HIS A 141 -9.77 10.93 -21.82
CA HIS A 141 -8.52 11.39 -22.42
C HIS A 141 -8.74 12.61 -23.34
N ARG A 142 -9.84 12.64 -24.12
CA ARG A 142 -10.20 13.81 -24.92
C ARG A 142 -10.52 15.03 -24.06
N VAL A 143 -11.23 14.83 -22.93
CA VAL A 143 -11.50 15.90 -21.95
C VAL A 143 -10.20 16.44 -21.38
N LEU A 144 -9.32 15.56 -20.87
CA LEU A 144 -8.03 15.97 -20.34
C LEU A 144 -7.18 16.71 -21.37
N ARG A 145 -7.14 16.26 -22.61
CA ARG A 145 -6.39 16.91 -23.69
C ARG A 145 -6.82 18.36 -23.93
N ARG A 146 -8.10 18.70 -23.72
CA ARG A 146 -8.63 20.08 -23.82
C ARG A 146 -8.24 20.91 -22.60
N LEU A 147 -8.21 20.33 -21.40
CA LEU A 147 -7.88 21.01 -20.17
C LEU A 147 -6.37 21.16 -19.96
N ASP A 148 -5.61 20.11 -20.28
CA ASP A 148 -4.17 20.01 -20.10
C ASP A 148 -3.57 19.00 -21.12
N SER A 149 -3.15 19.49 -22.27
CA SER A 149 -2.58 18.67 -23.33
C SER A 149 -1.26 18.00 -22.92
N ALA A 150 -0.46 18.68 -22.08
CA ALA A 150 0.80 18.16 -21.58
C ALA A 150 0.60 16.98 -20.61
N ALA A 151 -0.41 17.04 -19.75
CA ALA A 151 -0.79 15.92 -18.90
C ALA A 151 -1.37 14.78 -19.72
N ALA A 152 -2.22 15.06 -20.72
CA ALA A 152 -2.77 14.03 -21.61
C ALA A 152 -1.71 13.28 -22.40
N GLY A 153 -0.63 13.95 -22.79
CA GLY A 153 0.52 13.30 -23.47
C GLY A 153 1.31 12.34 -22.57
N LYS A 154 1.19 12.48 -21.23
CA LYS A 154 1.88 11.62 -20.25
C LYS A 154 1.01 10.53 -19.64
N ILE A 155 -0.31 10.63 -19.74
CA ILE A 155 -1.27 9.69 -19.16
C ILE A 155 -1.89 8.85 -20.28
N HIS A 156 -1.72 7.53 -20.19
CA HIS A 156 -2.29 6.62 -21.17
C HIS A 156 -3.82 6.71 -21.21
N ALA A 157 -4.43 6.62 -22.40
CA ALA A 157 -5.87 6.76 -22.59
C ALA A 157 -6.74 5.75 -21.79
N ASN A 158 -6.18 4.59 -21.44
CA ASN A 158 -6.83 3.57 -20.64
C ASN A 158 -6.54 3.69 -19.12
N ASP A 159 -5.76 4.68 -18.69
CA ASP A 159 -5.47 4.89 -17.25
C ASP A 159 -6.56 5.77 -16.62
N THR A 160 -7.78 5.21 -16.55
CA THR A 160 -8.96 5.89 -16.00
C THR A 160 -8.70 6.55 -14.64
N PRO A 161 -8.05 5.91 -13.64
CA PRO A 161 -7.81 6.54 -12.36
C PRO A 161 -6.96 7.82 -12.45
N LYS A 162 -5.91 7.82 -13.27
CA LYS A 162 -5.07 9.00 -13.48
C LYS A 162 -5.75 10.08 -14.31
N LEU A 163 -6.53 9.68 -15.33
CA LEU A 163 -7.33 10.62 -16.11
C LEU A 163 -8.35 11.35 -15.24
N LEU A 164 -9.11 10.62 -14.43
CA LEU A 164 -10.07 11.20 -13.49
C LEU A 164 -9.38 12.17 -12.53
N ARG A 165 -8.23 11.79 -11.96
CA ARG A 165 -7.49 12.67 -11.04
C ARG A 165 -6.97 13.93 -11.73
N ALA A 166 -6.44 13.81 -12.94
CA ALA A 166 -5.94 14.97 -13.68
C ALA A 166 -7.06 15.94 -14.06
N ILE A 167 -8.21 15.43 -14.52
CA ILE A 167 -9.38 16.24 -14.82
C ILE A 167 -9.92 16.93 -13.55
N GLU A 168 -10.06 16.19 -12.45
CA GLU A 168 -10.48 16.70 -11.15
C GLU A 168 -9.58 17.86 -10.68
N VAL A 169 -8.27 17.71 -10.76
CA VAL A 169 -7.32 18.77 -10.42
C VAL A 169 -7.54 19.99 -11.30
N CYS A 170 -7.60 19.82 -12.61
CA CYS A 170 -7.80 20.92 -13.54
C CYS A 170 -9.09 21.70 -13.26
N LEU A 171 -10.19 20.99 -12.99
CA LEU A 171 -11.50 21.62 -12.75
C LEU A 171 -11.59 22.28 -11.37
N ALA A 172 -11.10 21.60 -10.32
CA ALA A 172 -11.24 22.08 -8.96
C ALA A 172 -10.25 23.19 -8.60
N SER A 173 -9.00 23.13 -9.10
CA SER A 173 -7.98 24.16 -8.81
C SER A 173 -7.89 25.26 -9.88
N ARG A 174 -8.57 25.11 -11.00
CA ARG A 174 -8.41 25.97 -12.20
C ARG A 174 -6.95 26.09 -12.68
N THR A 175 -6.13 25.10 -12.33
CA THR A 175 -4.70 25.03 -12.67
C THR A 175 -4.44 23.71 -13.39
N LYS A 176 -3.56 23.69 -14.37
CA LYS A 176 -3.22 22.47 -15.10
C LYS A 176 -2.52 21.47 -14.18
N MET A 177 -2.85 20.18 -14.33
CA MET A 177 -2.17 19.11 -13.60
C MET A 177 -0.68 19.08 -13.89
N SER A 178 -0.27 19.38 -15.12
CA SER A 178 1.13 19.48 -15.53
C SER A 178 1.89 20.57 -14.77
N GLU A 179 1.26 21.70 -14.48
CA GLU A 179 1.82 22.78 -13.66
C GLU A 179 1.92 22.38 -12.18
N MET A 180 0.95 21.62 -11.67
CA MET A 180 1.01 21.11 -10.31
C MET A 180 2.18 20.14 -10.10
N TRP A 181 2.55 19.37 -11.11
CA TRP A 181 3.73 18.50 -11.05
C TRP A 181 5.06 19.28 -10.89
N THR A 182 5.13 20.51 -11.36
CA THR A 182 6.33 21.34 -11.24
C THR A 182 6.45 22.09 -9.92
N LYS A 183 5.34 22.27 -9.18
CA LYS A 183 5.34 22.94 -7.86
C LYS A 183 6.11 22.22 -6.76
N GLY A 184 6.60 21.01 -7.07
CA GLY A 184 7.38 20.20 -6.14
C GLY A 184 6.52 19.37 -5.20
N ARG A 185 7.22 18.63 -4.36
CA ARG A 185 6.65 17.76 -3.32
C ARG A 185 7.23 18.21 -1.99
N ASP A 186 6.54 17.86 -0.92
CA ASP A 186 7.04 18.05 0.44
C ASP A 186 7.62 16.73 0.98
N PRO A 187 8.92 16.45 0.79
CA PRO A 187 9.53 15.22 1.25
C PRO A 187 9.59 15.17 2.78
N LEU A 188 9.57 13.96 3.32
CA LEU A 188 9.77 13.73 4.76
C LEU A 188 11.20 14.17 5.14
N ARG A 189 11.32 14.98 6.20
CA ARG A 189 12.58 15.50 6.71
C ARG A 189 12.80 15.08 8.16
N GLY A 190 14.05 15.20 8.63
CA GLY A 190 14.40 14.93 10.01
C GLY A 190 14.50 13.44 10.34
N PHE A 191 14.74 12.61 9.31
CA PHE A 191 15.02 11.19 9.43
C PHE A 191 16.11 10.77 8.44
N ARG A 192 16.99 9.90 8.89
CA ARG A 192 17.88 9.14 8.02
C ARG A 192 17.18 7.86 7.60
N ILE A 193 16.78 7.77 6.34
CA ILE A 193 15.95 6.68 5.83
C ILE A 193 16.83 5.55 5.31
N VAL A 194 16.62 4.33 5.84
CA VAL A 194 17.22 3.09 5.34
C VAL A 194 16.13 2.20 4.76
N ARG A 195 16.26 1.83 3.49
CA ARG A 195 15.30 0.98 2.77
C ARG A 195 15.87 -0.43 2.63
N LEU A 196 15.18 -1.40 3.19
CA LEU A 196 15.47 -2.84 3.06
C LEU A 196 14.43 -3.46 2.16
N GLY A 197 14.84 -4.02 1.03
CA GLY A 197 13.98 -4.66 0.06
C GLY A 197 14.12 -6.18 0.09
N LEU A 198 13.01 -6.91 0.18
CA LEU A 198 13.00 -8.37 0.06
C LEU A 198 12.83 -8.78 -1.41
N ASP A 199 13.77 -9.55 -1.93
CA ASP A 199 13.76 -10.07 -3.32
C ASP A 199 13.91 -11.61 -3.30
N PRO A 200 12.86 -12.35 -2.89
CA PRO A 200 12.88 -13.81 -2.88
C PRO A 200 12.81 -14.36 -4.31
N ASP A 201 13.23 -15.62 -4.47
CA ASP A 201 13.06 -16.36 -5.73
C ASP A 201 11.60 -16.28 -6.19
N ARG A 202 11.42 -16.06 -7.48
CA ARG A 202 10.10 -15.80 -8.06
C ARG A 202 9.18 -17.01 -7.95
N GLN A 203 9.69 -18.22 -8.18
CA GLN A 203 8.84 -19.41 -8.14
C GLN A 203 8.45 -19.74 -6.70
N ALA A 204 9.38 -19.70 -5.78
CA ALA A 204 9.13 -19.88 -4.35
C ALA A 204 8.15 -18.83 -3.80
N LEU A 205 8.23 -17.59 -4.27
CA LEU A 205 7.27 -16.55 -3.93
C LEU A 205 5.85 -16.88 -4.43
N TYR A 206 5.72 -17.37 -5.67
CA TYR A 206 4.43 -17.74 -6.24
C TYR A 206 3.81 -18.91 -5.50
N ASP A 207 4.61 -19.89 -5.09
CA ASP A 207 4.15 -21.02 -4.30
C ASP A 207 3.64 -20.57 -2.92
N ARG A 208 4.37 -19.68 -2.24
CA ARG A 208 3.90 -19.07 -0.98
C ARG A 208 2.62 -18.25 -1.15
N ILE A 209 2.49 -17.49 -2.24
CA ILE A 209 1.28 -16.73 -2.57
C ILE A 209 0.09 -17.68 -2.74
N ASN A 210 0.27 -18.76 -3.50
CA ASN A 210 -0.79 -19.73 -3.74
C ASN A 210 -1.23 -20.42 -2.43
N GLN A 211 -0.27 -20.90 -1.63
CA GLN A 211 -0.53 -21.50 -0.32
C GLN A 211 -1.24 -20.53 0.63
N ARG A 212 -0.83 -19.26 0.65
CA ARG A 212 -1.47 -18.24 1.47
C ARG A 212 -2.91 -17.99 1.05
N ALA A 213 -3.19 -17.88 -0.26
CA ALA A 213 -4.56 -17.73 -0.75
C ALA A 213 -5.43 -18.94 -0.39
N THR A 214 -4.89 -20.16 -0.50
CA THR A 214 -5.57 -21.39 -0.06
C THR A 214 -5.90 -21.32 1.43
N ARG A 215 -4.91 -21.00 2.28
CA ARG A 215 -5.13 -20.86 3.74
C ARG A 215 -6.17 -19.80 4.09
N MET A 216 -6.25 -18.69 3.35
CA MET A 216 -7.29 -17.68 3.56
C MET A 216 -8.68 -18.22 3.25
N PHE A 217 -8.85 -18.93 2.14
CA PHE A 217 -10.13 -19.54 1.76
C PHE A 217 -10.56 -20.67 2.72
N ASP A 218 -9.61 -21.47 3.19
CA ASP A 218 -9.88 -22.55 4.14
C ASP A 218 -10.05 -22.02 5.58
N GLY A 219 -9.46 -20.88 5.87
CA GLY A 219 -9.51 -20.21 7.18
C GLY A 219 -10.72 -19.28 7.38
N GLY A 220 -11.73 -19.30 6.49
CA GLY A 220 -12.96 -18.55 6.70
C GLY A 220 -13.07 -17.21 5.97
N LEU A 221 -12.25 -16.94 4.93
CA LEU A 221 -12.34 -15.71 4.15
C LEU A 221 -13.74 -15.49 3.55
N VAL A 222 -14.41 -16.56 3.11
CA VAL A 222 -15.75 -16.47 2.50
C VAL A 222 -16.80 -16.09 3.55
N GLU A 223 -16.71 -16.69 4.73
CA GLU A 223 -17.59 -16.42 5.86
C GLU A 223 -17.39 -15.00 6.41
N GLU A 224 -16.14 -14.56 6.56
CA GLU A 224 -15.80 -13.18 6.91
C GLU A 224 -16.38 -12.20 5.88
N THR A 225 -16.21 -12.50 4.58
CA THR A 225 -16.75 -11.66 3.49
C THR A 225 -18.27 -11.59 3.53
N ARG A 226 -18.97 -12.70 3.82
CA ARG A 226 -20.42 -12.73 3.92
C ARG A 226 -20.92 -11.84 5.07
N GLY A 227 -20.33 -11.96 6.25
CA GLY A 227 -20.68 -11.11 7.39
C GLY A 227 -20.41 -9.62 7.12
N LEU A 228 -19.32 -9.29 6.41
CA LEU A 228 -19.03 -7.92 6.01
C LEU A 228 -20.01 -7.36 4.97
N LEU A 229 -20.45 -8.20 4.01
CA LEU A 229 -21.49 -7.83 3.05
C LEU A 229 -22.84 -7.59 3.73
N GLU A 230 -23.24 -8.45 4.68
CA GLU A 230 -24.48 -8.31 5.45
C GLU A 230 -24.45 -7.02 6.28
N LYS A 231 -23.31 -6.71 6.90
CA LYS A 231 -23.18 -5.57 7.81
C LYS A 231 -23.03 -4.22 7.10
N TYR A 232 -22.28 -4.16 6.00
CA TYR A 232 -21.86 -2.91 5.35
C TYR A 232 -22.36 -2.76 3.91
N GLY A 233 -22.93 -3.80 3.35
CA GLY A 233 -23.33 -3.83 1.94
C GLY A 233 -22.11 -3.78 0.99
N GLU A 234 -22.40 -3.63 -0.29
CA GLU A 234 -21.38 -3.57 -1.35
C GLU A 234 -20.56 -2.28 -1.36
N SER A 235 -20.99 -1.28 -0.62
CA SER A 235 -20.29 0.01 -0.50
C SER A 235 -19.01 -0.05 0.32
N ALA A 236 -18.78 -1.14 1.08
CA ALA A 236 -17.54 -1.35 1.82
C ALA A 236 -16.35 -1.50 0.87
N ARG A 237 -15.54 -0.46 0.78
CA ARG A 237 -14.43 -0.36 -0.19
C ARG A 237 -13.44 -1.51 -0.17
N PRO A 238 -13.06 -2.09 1.00
CA PRO A 238 -12.12 -3.20 1.03
C PRO A 238 -12.65 -4.50 0.41
N LEU A 239 -13.97 -4.64 0.18
CA LEU A 239 -14.53 -5.79 -0.54
C LEU A 239 -14.03 -5.88 -2.00
N ALA A 240 -13.56 -4.78 -2.58
CA ALA A 240 -12.89 -4.77 -3.88
C ALA A 240 -11.42 -5.22 -3.82
N ALA A 241 -10.85 -5.44 -2.62
CA ALA A 241 -9.48 -5.90 -2.46
C ALA A 241 -9.30 -7.37 -2.86
N LEU A 242 -8.04 -7.75 -3.09
CA LEU A 242 -7.68 -9.11 -3.48
C LEU A 242 -8.09 -10.12 -2.40
N GLY A 243 -8.61 -11.24 -2.81
CA GLY A 243 -9.21 -12.24 -1.93
C GLY A 243 -10.70 -11.95 -1.69
N TYR A 244 -11.03 -10.79 -1.14
CA TYR A 244 -12.42 -10.40 -0.89
C TYR A 244 -13.25 -10.31 -2.17
N LYS A 245 -12.73 -9.66 -3.23
CA LYS A 245 -13.44 -9.59 -4.52
C LYS A 245 -13.81 -10.98 -5.06
N GLN A 246 -12.92 -11.95 -4.93
CA GLN A 246 -13.17 -13.32 -5.38
C GLN A 246 -14.14 -14.06 -4.44
N ALA A 247 -14.08 -13.79 -3.15
CA ALA A 247 -15.06 -14.33 -2.19
C ALA A 247 -16.47 -13.74 -2.44
N VAL A 248 -16.58 -12.46 -2.79
CA VAL A 248 -17.86 -11.84 -3.22
C VAL A 248 -18.42 -12.55 -4.45
N ALA A 249 -17.59 -12.78 -5.48
CA ALA A 249 -18.03 -13.50 -6.69
C ALA A 249 -18.49 -14.94 -6.40
N LEU A 250 -17.83 -15.63 -5.45
CA LEU A 250 -18.26 -16.94 -4.99
C LEU A 250 -19.62 -16.86 -4.24
N ILE A 251 -19.80 -15.90 -3.35
CA ILE A 251 -21.04 -15.71 -2.59
C ILE A 251 -22.22 -15.42 -3.52
N ARG A 252 -21.99 -14.70 -4.62
CA ARG A 252 -23.01 -14.41 -5.65
C ARG A 252 -23.27 -15.55 -6.63
N GLY A 253 -22.52 -16.65 -6.55
CA GLY A 253 -22.62 -17.76 -7.50
C GLY A 253 -22.05 -17.47 -8.90
N GLU A 254 -21.30 -16.38 -9.04
CA GLU A 254 -20.60 -16.02 -10.30
C GLU A 254 -19.40 -16.95 -10.56
N LEU A 255 -18.79 -17.47 -9.50
CA LEU A 255 -17.69 -18.42 -9.53
C LEU A 255 -17.96 -19.56 -8.56
N ASP A 256 -17.50 -20.77 -8.90
CA ASP A 256 -17.37 -21.85 -7.94
C ASP A 256 -16.14 -21.65 -7.03
N ARG A 257 -16.05 -22.40 -5.92
CA ARG A 257 -14.94 -22.28 -4.95
C ARG A 257 -13.56 -22.46 -5.59
N LYS A 258 -13.41 -23.40 -6.52
CA LYS A 258 -12.15 -23.70 -7.19
C LYS A 258 -11.71 -22.53 -8.09
N SER A 259 -12.63 -22.02 -8.90
CA SER A 259 -12.43 -20.88 -9.77
C SER A 259 -12.13 -19.59 -9.00
N ALA A 260 -12.84 -19.33 -7.91
CA ALA A 260 -12.63 -18.20 -7.04
C ALA A 260 -11.22 -18.24 -6.40
N LEU A 261 -10.79 -19.40 -5.88
CA LEU A 261 -9.44 -19.58 -5.34
C LEU A 261 -8.37 -19.37 -6.42
N GLN A 262 -8.51 -19.97 -7.59
CA GLN A 262 -7.56 -19.78 -8.70
C GLN A 262 -7.46 -18.32 -9.14
N ALA A 263 -8.59 -17.63 -9.23
CA ALA A 263 -8.65 -16.21 -9.54
C ALA A 263 -7.95 -15.35 -8.44
N ALA A 264 -8.13 -15.69 -7.17
CA ALA A 264 -7.44 -15.03 -6.07
C ALA A 264 -5.92 -15.24 -6.13
N GLN A 265 -5.46 -16.48 -6.31
CA GLN A 265 -4.04 -16.81 -6.49
C GLN A 265 -3.42 -16.01 -7.63
N GLN A 266 -4.07 -15.98 -8.80
CA GLN A 266 -3.59 -15.23 -9.96
C GLN A 266 -3.55 -13.71 -9.68
N ALA A 267 -4.58 -13.17 -9.03
CA ALA A 267 -4.65 -11.75 -8.70
C ALA A 267 -3.52 -11.35 -7.73
N HIS A 268 -3.22 -12.17 -6.72
CA HIS A 268 -2.11 -11.96 -5.79
C HIS A 268 -0.74 -12.05 -6.47
N ARG A 269 -0.51 -13.01 -7.39
CA ARG A 269 0.73 -13.07 -8.19
C ARG A 269 0.92 -11.82 -9.05
N ASN A 270 -0.14 -11.37 -9.71
CA ASN A 270 -0.11 -10.13 -10.49
C ASN A 270 0.17 -8.91 -9.62
N TYR A 271 -0.37 -8.88 -8.40
CA TYR A 271 -0.09 -7.83 -7.44
C TYR A 271 1.37 -7.83 -7.00
N ALA A 272 1.93 -8.97 -6.64
CA ALA A 272 3.35 -9.12 -6.31
C ALA A 272 4.26 -8.61 -7.43
N LYS A 273 3.95 -8.95 -8.70
CA LYS A 273 4.67 -8.43 -9.86
C LYS A 273 4.62 -6.89 -9.94
N ARG A 274 3.43 -6.29 -9.73
CA ARG A 274 3.28 -4.83 -9.73
C ARG A 274 4.06 -4.18 -8.59
N GLN A 275 4.03 -4.77 -7.39
CA GLN A 275 4.80 -4.30 -6.24
C GLN A 275 6.30 -4.29 -6.54
N MET A 276 6.86 -5.38 -7.09
CA MET A 276 8.29 -5.43 -7.45
C MET A 276 8.64 -4.41 -8.53
N THR A 277 7.78 -4.23 -9.56
CA THR A 277 7.99 -3.20 -10.58
C THR A 277 8.01 -1.79 -9.97
N TRP A 278 7.22 -1.56 -8.92
CA TRP A 278 7.21 -0.30 -8.20
C TRP A 278 8.47 -0.13 -7.34
N PHE A 279 8.77 -1.11 -6.48
CA PHE A 279 9.86 -1.01 -5.51
C PHE A 279 11.26 -0.99 -6.15
N ARG A 280 11.44 -1.62 -7.31
CA ARG A 280 12.71 -1.52 -8.07
C ARG A 280 13.01 -0.11 -8.58
N ARG A 281 12.05 0.82 -8.50
CA ARG A 281 12.24 2.25 -8.85
C ARG A 281 12.50 3.13 -7.62
N GLU A 282 12.41 2.56 -6.42
CA GLU A 282 12.74 3.30 -5.21
C GLU A 282 14.26 3.45 -5.11
N PRO A 283 14.77 4.64 -4.73
CA PRO A 283 16.20 4.88 -4.63
C PRO A 283 16.79 4.18 -3.41
N ASP A 284 18.08 3.88 -3.48
CA ASP A 284 18.93 3.46 -2.36
C ASP A 284 18.36 2.28 -1.55
N VAL A 285 17.76 1.31 -2.22
CA VAL A 285 17.23 0.10 -1.59
C VAL A 285 18.35 -0.93 -1.43
N VAL A 286 18.60 -1.36 -0.21
CA VAL A 286 19.44 -2.52 0.11
C VAL A 286 18.58 -3.78 -0.10
N TRP A 287 18.82 -4.48 -1.19
CA TRP A 287 18.09 -5.69 -1.53
C TRP A 287 18.65 -6.89 -0.78
N LEU A 288 17.77 -7.65 -0.12
CA LEU A 288 18.05 -8.87 0.61
C LEU A 288 17.47 -10.04 -0.20
N SER A 289 18.34 -10.96 -0.61
CA SER A 289 17.95 -12.13 -1.40
C SER A 289 17.32 -13.19 -0.51
N GLY A 290 15.99 -13.35 -0.57
CA GLY A 290 15.24 -14.35 0.19
C GLY A 290 14.00 -13.79 0.88
N PHE A 291 13.47 -14.60 1.78
CA PHE A 291 12.27 -14.27 2.55
C PHE A 291 12.62 -13.64 3.89
N GLY A 292 11.81 -12.71 4.36
CA GLY A 292 12.03 -11.99 5.62
C GLY A 292 11.84 -12.83 6.90
N ASP A 293 11.36 -14.06 6.77
CA ASP A 293 11.31 -15.07 7.84
C ASP A 293 12.52 -16.03 7.82
N ASP A 294 13.43 -15.89 6.85
CA ASP A 294 14.69 -16.62 6.83
C ASP A 294 15.68 -15.99 7.82
N PRO A 295 16.24 -16.77 8.79
CA PRO A 295 17.22 -16.27 9.75
C PRO A 295 18.46 -15.64 9.10
N LYS A 296 18.90 -16.11 7.93
CA LYS A 296 20.04 -15.52 7.20
C LYS A 296 19.71 -14.11 6.73
N VAL A 297 18.52 -13.91 6.15
CA VAL A 297 18.04 -12.61 5.68
C VAL A 297 17.85 -11.65 6.86
N GLN A 298 17.30 -12.14 7.97
CA GLN A 298 17.15 -11.35 9.20
C GLN A 298 18.50 -10.91 9.75
N ASN A 299 19.48 -11.80 9.86
CA ASN A 299 20.83 -11.46 10.33
C ASN A 299 21.53 -10.47 9.41
N GLU A 300 21.41 -10.62 8.08
CA GLU A 300 21.94 -9.65 7.13
C GLU A 300 21.30 -8.26 7.32
N ALA A 301 19.98 -8.21 7.45
CA ALA A 301 19.26 -6.96 7.71
C ALA A 301 19.72 -6.28 9.01
N ILE A 302 19.89 -7.03 10.09
CA ILE A 302 20.38 -6.55 11.38
C ILE A 302 21.79 -5.95 11.22
N GLN A 303 22.71 -6.65 10.55
CA GLN A 303 24.08 -6.16 10.33
C GLN A 303 24.10 -4.86 9.50
N LYS A 304 23.30 -4.78 8.42
CA LYS A 304 23.18 -3.57 7.60
C LYS A 304 22.68 -2.37 8.43
N LEU A 305 21.66 -2.57 9.27
CA LEU A 305 21.14 -1.50 10.13
C LEU A 305 22.10 -1.11 11.24
N ALA A 306 22.79 -2.06 11.86
CA ALA A 306 23.82 -1.78 12.88
C ALA A 306 24.95 -0.90 12.29
N ALA A 307 25.46 -1.25 11.11
CA ALA A 307 26.46 -0.46 10.41
C ALA A 307 25.97 0.97 10.09
N CYS A 308 24.69 1.12 9.71
CA CYS A 308 24.11 2.44 9.51
C CYS A 308 24.04 3.26 10.81
N ARG A 309 23.85 2.65 11.99
CA ARG A 309 23.83 3.38 13.27
C ARG A 309 25.20 3.92 13.66
N THR A 310 26.25 3.13 13.44
CA THR A 310 27.63 3.52 13.79
C THR A 310 28.24 4.56 12.85
N ALA A 311 27.84 4.59 11.58
CA ALA A 311 28.33 5.57 10.59
C ALA A 311 27.72 6.98 10.75
N GLY A 312 26.84 7.19 11.72
CA GLY A 312 26.18 8.49 11.98
C GLY A 312 26.43 9.02 13.40
N GLY A 313 27.31 8.39 14.18
CA GLY A 313 27.87 8.89 15.44
C GLY A 313 29.30 9.28 15.17
#